data_4703f7989ec5f37bbeeeb4ec3f297c92
#
_entry.id   4703f7989ec5f37bbeeeb4ec3f297c92
#
_cell.length_a   1.000
_cell.length_b   1.000
_cell.length_c   1.000
_cell.angle_alpha   90.00
_cell.angle_beta   90.00
_cell.angle_gamma   90.00
#
_symmetry.space_group_name_H-M   'P 1'
#
loop_
_entity.id
_entity.type
_entity.pdbx_description
1 polymer ?
#
loop_
_entity_poly.entity_id
_entity_poly.type
_entity_poly.pdbx_seq_one_letter_code
_entity_poly.pdbx_strand_id
1 'polypeptide(L)'
;MWGLLTIYWKQLHRFNPFELIAWRVAMSAAVMVGVVTIWRRWSLLTSGLRASGVRHRVVLAALAVLVNWTVYVWAVVHGHVLETALGYFIAPLSTIAVGVLVVGESLTPARRVAVVLGVIAVIILGLSVGRVPWVALAIAVSWTSYGFLKRTIPLSAVDGMAAEVFFLLTPAVIVIGAMSGAADSVVGAASVGQIVLISMAGFATVIPLTMFSYAAQRVPMTVLAPTQYVVPSINFLLGWLAYHEPLNTSRIVGFAMIWIALALITAETIVRSPAFERRRPGGTPG
;
A
#
# COMPACT_ATOMS: atom_id res chain seq x y z
N MET A 1 5.19 -8.49 -2.66
CA MET A 1 3.85 -9.09 -2.53
C MET A 1 2.79 -8.30 -3.28
N TRP A 2 2.54 -7.00 -2.99
CA TRP A 2 1.44 -6.23 -3.63
C TRP A 2 1.50 -6.17 -5.16
N GLY A 3 2.67 -6.04 -5.77
CA GLY A 3 2.79 -6.06 -7.23
C GLY A 3 2.30 -7.36 -7.90
N LEU A 4 2.38 -8.49 -7.19
CA LEU A 4 1.89 -9.78 -7.68
C LEU A 4 0.38 -9.96 -7.45
N LEU A 5 -0.24 -9.17 -6.58
CA LEU A 5 -1.69 -9.21 -6.35
C LEU A 5 -2.50 -8.79 -7.58
N THR A 6 -1.89 -8.08 -8.53
CA THR A 6 -2.53 -7.76 -9.82
C THR A 6 -2.94 -9.02 -10.57
N ILE A 7 -2.08 -10.07 -10.58
CA ILE A 7 -2.39 -11.36 -11.19
C ILE A 7 -3.55 -12.04 -10.46
N TYR A 8 -3.54 -11.98 -9.14
CA TYR A 8 -4.57 -12.55 -8.29
C TYR A 8 -5.95 -11.92 -8.55
N TRP A 9 -6.06 -10.58 -8.51
CA TRP A 9 -7.32 -9.88 -8.72
C TRP A 9 -7.85 -10.06 -10.14
N LYS A 10 -6.99 -10.25 -11.12
CA LYS A 10 -7.40 -10.51 -12.51
C LYS A 10 -8.21 -11.82 -12.67
N GLN A 11 -8.01 -12.81 -11.78
CA GLN A 11 -8.80 -14.06 -11.78
C GLN A 11 -10.24 -13.84 -11.29
N LEU A 12 -10.51 -12.71 -10.61
CA LEU A 12 -11.79 -12.39 -10.01
C LEU A 12 -12.52 -11.23 -10.72
N HIS A 13 -12.04 -10.80 -11.90
CA HIS A 13 -12.52 -9.62 -12.62
C HIS A 13 -13.99 -9.64 -13.01
N ARG A 14 -14.64 -10.81 -13.03
CA ARG A 14 -16.05 -10.98 -13.38
C ARG A 14 -17.01 -10.52 -12.28
N PHE A 15 -16.54 -10.42 -11.04
CA PHE A 15 -17.35 -10.05 -9.89
C PHE A 15 -17.35 -8.55 -9.67
N ASN A 16 -18.39 -8.06 -8.99
CA ASN A 16 -18.48 -6.65 -8.63
C ASN A 16 -17.29 -6.25 -7.74
N PRO A 17 -16.51 -5.22 -8.15
CA PRO A 17 -15.31 -4.84 -7.43
C PRO A 17 -15.56 -4.36 -6.01
N PHE A 18 -16.69 -3.69 -5.72
CA PHE A 18 -17.01 -3.23 -4.37
C PHE A 18 -17.34 -4.41 -3.45
N GLU A 19 -18.02 -5.42 -3.98
CA GLU A 19 -18.26 -6.66 -3.25
C GLU A 19 -16.95 -7.42 -2.98
N LEU A 20 -16.02 -7.46 -3.94
CA LEU A 20 -14.69 -8.04 -3.74
C LEU A 20 -13.90 -7.33 -2.63
N ILE A 21 -14.01 -5.99 -2.51
CA ILE A 21 -13.40 -5.24 -1.40
C ILE A 21 -14.06 -5.65 -0.07
N ALA A 22 -15.37 -5.76 -0.04
CA ALA A 22 -16.10 -6.16 1.16
C ALA A 22 -15.71 -7.58 1.60
N TRP A 23 -15.62 -8.54 0.67
CA TRP A 23 -15.12 -9.89 0.95
C TRP A 23 -13.67 -9.88 1.41
N ARG A 24 -12.81 -9.06 0.82
CA ARG A 24 -11.43 -8.86 1.27
C ARG A 24 -11.36 -8.43 2.74
N VAL A 25 -12.21 -7.48 3.14
CA VAL A 25 -12.29 -7.02 4.54
C VAL A 25 -12.80 -8.15 5.44
N ALA A 26 -13.89 -8.83 5.06
CA ALA A 26 -14.48 -9.92 5.85
C ALA A 26 -13.49 -11.08 6.06
N MET A 27 -12.77 -11.49 5.00
CA MET A 27 -11.76 -12.55 5.11
C MET A 27 -10.54 -12.07 5.93
N SER A 28 -10.15 -10.80 5.82
CA SER A 28 -9.10 -10.22 6.68
C SER A 28 -9.50 -10.21 8.14
N ALA A 29 -10.76 -9.89 8.44
CA ALA A 29 -11.28 -9.95 9.81
C ALA A 29 -11.29 -11.40 10.34
N ALA A 30 -11.70 -12.37 9.54
CA ALA A 30 -11.65 -13.80 9.91
C ALA A 30 -10.21 -14.25 10.24
N VAL A 31 -9.23 -13.89 9.40
CA VAL A 31 -7.81 -14.16 9.67
C VAL A 31 -7.36 -13.50 10.98
N MET A 32 -7.73 -12.23 11.20
CA MET A 32 -7.32 -11.51 12.41
C MET A 32 -8.01 -12.02 13.67
N VAL A 33 -9.26 -12.50 13.60
CA VAL A 33 -9.89 -13.22 14.70
C VAL A 33 -9.05 -14.44 15.09
N GLY A 34 -8.63 -15.25 14.12
CA GLY A 34 -7.75 -16.38 14.34
C GLY A 34 -6.42 -15.98 14.99
N VAL A 35 -5.72 -15.00 14.42
CA VAL A 35 -4.42 -14.51 14.93
C VAL A 35 -4.54 -13.96 16.35
N VAL A 36 -5.52 -13.09 16.63
CA VAL A 36 -5.71 -12.48 17.95
C VAL A 36 -6.08 -13.52 18.99
N THR A 37 -6.88 -14.54 18.61
CA THR A 37 -7.28 -15.63 19.50
C THR A 37 -6.13 -16.57 19.82
N ILE A 38 -5.40 -17.05 18.80
CA ILE A 38 -4.26 -17.98 18.97
C ILE A 38 -3.15 -17.32 19.79
N TRP A 39 -2.86 -16.04 19.54
CA TRP A 39 -1.85 -15.28 20.28
C TRP A 39 -2.37 -14.65 21.58
N ARG A 40 -3.64 -14.91 21.95
CA ARG A 40 -4.28 -14.41 23.18
C ARG A 40 -4.18 -12.89 23.35
N ARG A 41 -4.35 -12.14 22.27
CA ARG A 41 -4.12 -10.69 22.26
C ARG A 41 -5.37 -9.86 22.51
N TRP A 42 -6.54 -10.45 22.77
CA TRP A 42 -7.81 -9.73 22.95
C TRP A 42 -7.74 -8.67 24.05
N SER A 43 -7.10 -8.98 25.20
CA SER A 43 -6.97 -8.01 26.31
C SER A 43 -6.05 -6.84 25.91
N LEU A 44 -4.94 -7.10 25.21
CA LEU A 44 -4.03 -6.06 24.73
C LEU A 44 -4.71 -5.17 23.69
N LEU A 45 -5.46 -5.75 22.76
CA LEU A 45 -6.22 -5.03 21.74
C LEU A 45 -7.27 -4.11 22.40
N THR A 46 -8.09 -4.65 23.29
CA THR A 46 -9.18 -3.89 23.95
C THR A 46 -8.63 -2.81 24.88
N SER A 47 -7.60 -3.10 25.67
CA SER A 47 -6.97 -2.11 26.56
C SER A 47 -6.28 -1.00 25.74
N GLY A 48 -5.57 -1.36 24.67
CA GLY A 48 -4.93 -0.39 23.79
C GLY A 48 -5.94 0.53 23.10
N LEU A 49 -7.10 0.02 22.67
CA LEU A 49 -8.18 0.81 22.09
C LEU A 49 -8.89 1.74 23.08
N ARG A 50 -8.77 1.48 24.39
CA ARG A 50 -9.32 2.37 25.44
C ARG A 50 -8.44 3.59 25.70
N ALA A 51 -7.18 3.55 25.30
CA ALA A 51 -6.28 4.69 25.46
C ALA A 51 -6.79 5.91 24.66
N SER A 52 -6.61 7.11 25.24
CA SER A 52 -7.12 8.36 24.64
C SER A 52 -6.59 8.59 23.24
N GLY A 53 -7.48 8.91 22.31
CA GLY A 53 -7.16 9.22 20.91
C GLY A 53 -6.77 8.01 20.03
N VAL A 54 -6.58 6.81 20.59
CA VAL A 54 -6.17 5.63 19.80
C VAL A 54 -7.28 5.19 18.87
N ARG A 55 -8.52 5.06 19.36
CA ARG A 55 -9.68 4.67 18.53
C ARG A 55 -9.86 5.61 17.34
N HIS A 56 -9.76 6.93 17.57
CA HIS A 56 -9.89 7.92 16.51
C HIS A 56 -8.83 7.72 15.42
N ARG A 57 -7.56 7.53 15.80
CA ARG A 57 -6.47 7.28 14.85
C ARG A 57 -6.64 5.98 14.08
N VAL A 58 -7.10 4.90 14.74
CA VAL A 58 -7.41 3.62 14.08
C VAL A 58 -8.54 3.79 13.07
N VAL A 59 -9.62 4.48 13.44
CA VAL A 59 -10.74 4.77 12.52
C VAL A 59 -10.25 5.57 11.31
N LEU A 60 -9.45 6.62 11.52
CA LEU A 60 -8.88 7.40 10.43
C LEU A 60 -7.96 6.56 9.52
N ALA A 61 -7.15 5.66 10.09
CA ALA A 61 -6.31 4.76 9.31
C ALA A 61 -7.15 3.77 8.49
N ALA A 62 -8.18 3.19 9.09
CA ALA A 62 -9.13 2.30 8.42
C ALA A 62 -9.86 3.00 7.28
N LEU A 63 -10.33 4.23 7.50
CA LEU A 63 -10.97 5.04 6.46
C LEU A 63 -9.98 5.42 5.35
N ALA A 64 -8.75 5.80 5.68
CA ALA A 64 -7.74 6.13 4.69
C ALA A 64 -7.45 4.96 3.75
N VAL A 65 -7.27 3.75 4.29
CA VAL A 65 -7.04 2.56 3.47
C VAL A 65 -8.29 2.13 2.69
N LEU A 66 -9.48 2.30 3.26
CA LEU A 66 -10.74 2.04 2.56
C LEU A 66 -10.93 2.99 1.37
N VAL A 67 -10.69 4.30 1.56
CA VAL A 67 -10.71 5.29 0.47
C VAL A 67 -9.71 4.92 -0.61
N ASN A 68 -8.48 4.55 -0.23
CA ASN A 68 -7.46 4.12 -1.17
C ASN A 68 -7.94 2.94 -2.04
N TRP A 69 -8.49 1.90 -1.44
CA TRP A 69 -8.99 0.73 -2.16
C TRP A 69 -10.20 1.05 -3.03
N THR A 70 -11.12 1.86 -2.52
CA THR A 70 -12.34 2.23 -3.26
C THR A 70 -12.02 3.07 -4.49
N VAL A 71 -11.16 4.10 -4.34
CA VAL A 71 -10.71 4.93 -5.46
C VAL A 71 -9.95 4.10 -6.49
N TYR A 72 -9.08 3.20 -6.05
CA TYR A 72 -8.34 2.31 -6.93
C TYR A 72 -9.28 1.42 -7.76
N VAL A 73 -10.21 0.74 -7.11
CA VAL A 73 -11.15 -0.16 -7.78
C VAL A 73 -12.07 0.61 -8.72
N TRP A 74 -12.63 1.74 -8.24
CA TRP A 74 -13.46 2.61 -9.06
C TRP A 74 -12.71 3.04 -10.34
N ALA A 75 -11.47 3.47 -10.20
CA ALA A 75 -10.66 3.91 -11.32
C ALA A 75 -10.38 2.78 -12.33
N VAL A 76 -10.09 1.56 -11.86
CA VAL A 76 -9.86 0.40 -12.73
C VAL A 76 -11.12 0.07 -13.54
N VAL A 77 -12.29 0.07 -12.91
CA VAL A 77 -13.58 -0.24 -13.56
C VAL A 77 -13.95 0.83 -14.59
N HIS A 78 -13.65 2.11 -14.30
CA HIS A 78 -13.99 3.22 -15.20
C HIS A 78 -12.88 3.58 -16.20
N GLY A 79 -11.88 2.71 -16.38
CA GLY A 79 -10.83 2.89 -17.38
C GLY A 79 -9.76 3.93 -17.04
N HIS A 80 -9.65 4.34 -15.75
CA HIS A 80 -8.63 5.29 -15.27
C HIS A 80 -7.37 4.60 -14.72
N VAL A 81 -6.99 3.45 -15.31
CA VAL A 81 -5.86 2.64 -14.83
C VAL A 81 -4.55 3.42 -14.82
N LEU A 82 -4.32 4.25 -15.83
CA LEU A 82 -3.11 5.08 -15.90
C LEU A 82 -3.00 6.07 -14.73
N GLU A 83 -4.14 6.63 -14.29
CA GLU A 83 -4.15 7.52 -13.13
C GLU A 83 -3.86 6.77 -11.82
N THR A 84 -4.25 5.49 -11.70
CA THR A 84 -3.90 4.69 -10.52
C THR A 84 -2.39 4.43 -10.44
N ALA A 85 -1.77 4.10 -11.57
CA ALA A 85 -0.32 3.94 -11.64
C ALA A 85 0.41 5.23 -11.24
N LEU A 86 -0.04 6.39 -11.75
CA LEU A 86 0.49 7.69 -11.38
C LEU A 86 0.33 7.95 -9.86
N GLY A 87 -0.80 7.57 -9.25
CA GLY A 87 -1.03 7.69 -7.82
C GLY A 87 0.00 6.92 -6.98
N TYR A 88 0.30 5.69 -7.38
CA TYR A 88 1.35 4.89 -6.74
C TYR A 88 2.77 5.39 -7.01
N PHE A 89 2.98 6.25 -8.01
CA PHE A 89 4.24 6.97 -8.18
C PHE A 89 4.32 8.22 -7.29
N ILE A 90 3.21 8.94 -7.12
CA ILE A 90 3.15 10.13 -6.26
C ILE A 90 3.25 9.74 -4.77
N ALA A 91 2.66 8.62 -4.37
CA ALA A 91 2.57 8.21 -2.96
C ALA A 91 3.93 8.15 -2.22
N PRO A 92 5.02 7.58 -2.76
CA PRO A 92 6.33 7.63 -2.11
C PRO A 92 6.86 9.05 -1.92
N LEU A 93 6.66 9.95 -2.90
CA LEU A 93 7.08 11.35 -2.79
C LEU A 93 6.29 12.07 -1.71
N SER A 94 4.97 11.86 -1.66
CA SER A 94 4.11 12.39 -0.60
C SER A 94 4.51 11.85 0.77
N THR A 95 4.91 10.58 0.86
CA THR A 95 5.41 9.95 2.09
C THR A 95 6.72 10.61 2.55
N ILE A 96 7.65 10.89 1.63
CA ILE A 96 8.88 11.63 1.94
C ILE A 96 8.53 13.05 2.38
N ALA A 97 7.62 13.73 1.68
CA ALA A 97 7.21 15.09 2.04
C ALA A 97 6.63 15.14 3.46
N VAL A 98 5.77 14.21 3.85
CA VAL A 98 5.26 14.10 5.23
C VAL A 98 6.39 13.80 6.21
N GLY A 99 7.32 12.90 5.87
CA GLY A 99 8.50 12.62 6.70
C GLY A 99 9.32 13.88 7.00
N VAL A 100 9.57 14.70 5.99
CA VAL A 100 10.37 15.93 6.13
C VAL A 100 9.58 17.06 6.77
N LEU A 101 8.37 17.36 6.27
CA LEU A 101 7.62 18.56 6.64
C LEU A 101 6.86 18.42 7.95
N VAL A 102 6.38 17.20 8.27
CA VAL A 102 5.54 16.93 9.45
C VAL A 102 6.34 16.25 10.56
N VAL A 103 7.17 15.27 10.20
CA VAL A 103 7.94 14.49 11.19
C VAL A 103 9.30 15.13 11.49
N GLY A 104 9.81 16.01 10.62
CA GLY A 104 11.09 16.68 10.79
C GLY A 104 12.29 15.82 10.39
N GLU A 105 12.10 14.81 9.53
CA GLU A 105 13.18 13.96 9.05
C GLU A 105 14.13 14.73 8.12
N SER A 106 15.42 14.50 8.24
CA SER A 106 16.43 15.12 7.37
C SER A 106 16.66 14.27 6.10
N LEU A 107 16.85 14.94 4.96
CA LEU A 107 17.22 14.31 3.71
C LEU A 107 18.73 14.36 3.51
N THR A 108 19.31 13.20 3.23
CA THR A 108 20.69 13.10 2.74
C THR A 108 20.82 13.64 1.31
N PRO A 109 22.02 14.01 0.84
CA PRO A 109 22.20 14.47 -0.54
C PRO A 109 21.66 13.46 -1.59
N ALA A 110 21.93 12.17 -1.43
CA ALA A 110 21.45 11.15 -2.34
C ALA A 110 19.91 11.08 -2.39
N ARG A 111 19.25 11.17 -1.23
CA ARG A 111 17.78 11.21 -1.15
C ARG A 111 17.19 12.47 -1.76
N ARG A 112 17.88 13.63 -1.63
CA ARG A 112 17.45 14.85 -2.33
C ARG A 112 17.45 14.67 -3.84
N VAL A 113 18.54 14.11 -4.39
CA VAL A 113 18.62 13.80 -5.83
C VAL A 113 17.51 12.83 -6.25
N ALA A 114 17.29 11.78 -5.48
CA ALA A 114 16.22 10.80 -5.77
C ALA A 114 14.82 11.43 -5.73
N VAL A 115 14.55 12.36 -4.79
CA VAL A 115 13.28 13.11 -4.73
C VAL A 115 13.13 13.98 -5.98
N VAL A 116 14.17 14.70 -6.41
CA VAL A 116 14.13 15.52 -7.63
C VAL A 116 13.82 14.65 -8.85
N LEU A 117 14.51 13.52 -9.01
CA LEU A 117 14.25 12.57 -10.10
C LEU A 117 12.80 12.05 -10.07
N GLY A 118 12.29 11.70 -8.89
CA GLY A 118 10.92 11.26 -8.69
C GLY A 118 9.89 12.34 -9.06
N VAL A 119 10.13 13.59 -8.66
CA VAL A 119 9.26 14.73 -9.01
C VAL A 119 9.24 14.94 -10.52
N ILE A 120 10.39 14.93 -11.19
CA ILE A 120 10.47 15.07 -12.66
C ILE A 120 9.72 13.90 -13.34
N ALA A 121 9.92 12.67 -12.88
CA ALA A 121 9.21 11.49 -13.40
C ALA A 121 7.68 11.64 -13.27
N VAL A 122 7.18 12.09 -12.11
CA VAL A 122 5.75 12.33 -11.88
C VAL A 122 5.22 13.45 -12.79
N ILE A 123 5.97 14.51 -13.02
CA ILE A 123 5.58 15.59 -13.94
C ILE A 123 5.45 15.05 -15.36
N ILE A 124 6.45 14.31 -15.85
CA ILE A 124 6.43 13.71 -17.20
C ILE A 124 5.21 12.79 -17.37
N LEU A 125 4.95 11.92 -16.39
CA LEU A 125 3.81 11.01 -16.42
C LEU A 125 2.49 11.76 -16.28
N GLY A 126 2.41 12.75 -15.39
CA GLY A 126 1.22 13.56 -15.13
C GLY A 126 0.78 14.39 -16.33
N LEU A 127 1.72 15.02 -17.04
CA LEU A 127 1.43 15.78 -18.25
C LEU A 127 0.82 14.91 -19.36
N SER A 128 1.12 13.60 -19.37
CA SER A 128 0.55 12.67 -20.34
C SER A 128 -0.95 12.40 -20.11
N VAL A 129 -1.51 12.73 -18.93
CA VAL A 129 -2.93 12.53 -18.59
C VAL A 129 -3.82 13.63 -19.17
N GLY A 130 -3.29 14.83 -19.39
CA GLY A 130 -3.99 15.95 -20.04
C GLY A 130 -5.08 16.66 -19.17
N ARG A 131 -5.26 16.26 -17.90
CA ARG A 131 -6.20 16.86 -16.93
C ARG A 131 -5.68 16.68 -15.50
N VAL A 132 -6.30 17.36 -14.52
CA VAL A 132 -5.96 17.14 -13.11
C VAL A 132 -6.21 15.67 -12.74
N PRO A 133 -5.18 14.91 -12.34
CA PRO A 133 -5.28 13.49 -12.06
C PRO A 133 -5.81 13.26 -10.63
N TRP A 134 -7.11 13.57 -10.37
CA TRP A 134 -7.70 13.49 -9.04
C TRP A 134 -7.62 12.08 -8.43
N VAL A 135 -7.72 11.03 -9.26
CA VAL A 135 -7.57 9.63 -8.83
C VAL A 135 -6.16 9.40 -8.28
N ALA A 136 -5.15 9.87 -9.00
CA ALA A 136 -3.77 9.74 -8.57
C ALA A 136 -3.50 10.49 -7.26
N LEU A 137 -4.04 11.70 -7.13
CA LEU A 137 -3.92 12.49 -5.89
C LEU A 137 -4.64 11.83 -4.73
N ALA A 138 -5.87 11.32 -4.94
CA ALA A 138 -6.63 10.64 -3.89
C ALA A 138 -5.91 9.36 -3.40
N ILE A 139 -5.35 8.56 -4.32
CA ILE A 139 -4.55 7.37 -3.97
C ILE A 139 -3.30 7.78 -3.18
N ALA A 140 -2.56 8.79 -3.65
CA ALA A 140 -1.33 9.24 -2.99
C ALA A 140 -1.61 9.78 -1.59
N VAL A 141 -2.59 10.66 -1.44
CA VAL A 141 -2.95 11.26 -0.14
C VAL A 141 -3.47 10.20 0.82
N SER A 142 -4.41 9.35 0.40
CA SER A 142 -4.98 8.32 1.27
C SER A 142 -3.93 7.31 1.74
N TRP A 143 -3.03 6.87 0.85
CA TRP A 143 -1.95 5.95 1.20
C TRP A 143 -0.91 6.58 2.14
N THR A 144 -0.51 7.82 1.85
CA THR A 144 0.43 8.57 2.69
C THR A 144 -0.15 8.81 4.08
N SER A 145 -1.42 9.22 4.16
CA SER A 145 -2.15 9.41 5.42
C SER A 145 -2.22 8.11 6.22
N TYR A 146 -2.51 6.98 5.56
CA TYR A 146 -2.49 5.67 6.18
C TYR A 146 -1.12 5.36 6.78
N GLY A 147 -0.04 5.50 6.01
CA GLY A 147 1.32 5.24 6.48
C GLY A 147 1.73 6.12 7.67
N PHE A 148 1.38 7.42 7.64
CA PHE A 148 1.61 8.34 8.75
C PHE A 148 0.82 7.95 10.00
N LEU A 149 -0.47 7.66 9.87
CA LEU A 149 -1.31 7.22 10.97
C LEU A 149 -0.78 5.94 11.62
N LYS A 150 -0.37 4.96 10.81
CA LYS A 150 0.24 3.71 11.32
C LYS A 150 1.47 3.96 12.18
N ARG A 151 2.26 4.99 11.86
CA ARG A 151 3.41 5.40 12.68
C ARG A 151 3.00 6.00 14.03
N THR A 152 1.87 6.70 14.07
CA THR A 152 1.42 7.42 15.28
C THR A 152 0.54 6.60 16.22
N ILE A 153 0.03 5.45 15.76
CA ILE A 153 -0.84 4.58 16.56
C ILE A 153 0.02 3.74 17.52
N PRO A 154 -0.17 3.86 18.86
CA PRO A 154 0.61 3.13 19.85
C PRO A 154 0.07 1.70 20.07
N LEU A 155 -0.29 1.02 19.00
CA LEU A 155 -0.64 -0.40 18.97
C LEU A 155 0.43 -1.17 18.21
N SER A 156 0.61 -2.44 18.55
CA SER A 156 1.45 -3.29 17.68
C SER A 156 0.88 -3.34 16.26
N ALA A 157 1.72 -3.64 15.28
CA ALA A 157 1.27 -3.77 13.89
C ALA A 157 0.10 -4.75 13.74
N VAL A 158 0.11 -5.84 14.51
CA VAL A 158 -0.94 -6.87 14.53
C VAL A 158 -2.22 -6.34 15.15
N ASP A 159 -2.15 -5.71 16.33
CA ASP A 159 -3.32 -5.18 17.02
C ASP A 159 -3.95 -4.02 16.24
N GLY A 160 -3.13 -3.15 15.65
CA GLY A 160 -3.61 -2.07 14.78
C GLY A 160 -4.32 -2.60 13.53
N MET A 161 -3.78 -3.66 12.88
CA MET A 161 -4.43 -4.29 11.75
C MET A 161 -5.76 -4.95 12.14
N ALA A 162 -5.80 -5.67 13.28
CA ALA A 162 -7.03 -6.27 13.80
C ALA A 162 -8.11 -5.19 14.04
N ALA A 163 -7.75 -4.10 14.72
CA ALA A 163 -8.68 -3.01 15.03
C ALA A 163 -9.28 -2.38 13.76
N GLU A 164 -8.47 -2.16 12.72
CA GLU A 164 -8.90 -1.58 11.44
C GLU A 164 -9.89 -2.49 10.72
N VAL A 165 -9.58 -3.78 10.56
CA VAL A 165 -10.46 -4.70 9.84
C VAL A 165 -11.74 -5.00 10.62
N PHE A 166 -11.70 -5.01 11.96
CA PHE A 166 -12.90 -5.17 12.78
C PHE A 166 -13.82 -3.93 12.70
N PHE A 167 -13.24 -2.73 12.61
CA PHE A 167 -14.02 -1.53 12.35
C PHE A 167 -14.69 -1.57 10.98
N LEU A 168 -13.96 -2.02 9.94
CA LEU A 168 -14.49 -2.10 8.56
C LEU A 168 -15.42 -3.30 8.33
N LEU A 169 -15.48 -4.27 9.24
CA LEU A 169 -16.28 -5.49 9.06
C LEU A 169 -17.77 -5.17 8.94
N THR A 170 -18.30 -4.26 9.77
CA THR A 170 -19.73 -3.90 9.73
C THR A 170 -20.14 -3.36 8.35
N PRO A 171 -19.52 -2.31 7.80
CA PRO A 171 -19.86 -1.84 6.47
C PRO A 171 -19.61 -2.92 5.38
N ALA A 172 -18.59 -3.76 5.52
CA ALA A 172 -18.32 -4.83 4.57
C ALA A 172 -19.47 -5.87 4.53
N VAL A 173 -19.96 -6.31 5.69
CA VAL A 173 -21.10 -7.24 5.78
C VAL A 173 -22.37 -6.64 5.17
N ILE A 174 -22.61 -5.34 5.40
CA ILE A 174 -23.75 -4.63 4.79
C ILE A 174 -23.63 -4.64 3.26
N VAL A 175 -22.45 -4.34 2.71
CA VAL A 175 -22.23 -4.35 1.25
C VAL A 175 -22.42 -5.75 0.68
N ILE A 176 -21.86 -6.79 1.30
CA ILE A 176 -22.03 -8.19 0.87
C ILE A 176 -23.52 -8.55 0.85
N GLY A 177 -24.26 -8.23 1.93
CA GLY A 177 -25.71 -8.52 2.01
C GLY A 177 -26.51 -7.77 0.96
N ALA A 178 -26.24 -6.48 0.75
CA ALA A 178 -26.94 -5.66 -0.24
C ALA A 178 -26.69 -6.12 -1.69
N MET A 179 -25.51 -6.70 -1.96
CA MET A 179 -25.12 -7.13 -3.31
C MET A 179 -25.37 -8.60 -3.58
N SER A 180 -25.75 -9.41 -2.59
CA SER A 180 -25.89 -10.87 -2.70
C SER A 180 -26.90 -11.34 -3.76
N GLY A 181 -27.83 -10.47 -4.16
CA GLY A 181 -28.82 -10.76 -5.24
C GLY A 181 -28.41 -10.27 -6.63
N ALA A 182 -27.25 -9.64 -6.81
CA ALA A 182 -26.80 -9.13 -8.09
C ALA A 182 -26.25 -10.27 -8.97
N ALA A 183 -26.40 -10.12 -10.30
CA ALA A 183 -25.95 -11.15 -11.24
C ALA A 183 -24.42 -11.35 -11.27
N ASP A 184 -23.68 -10.31 -10.91
CA ASP A 184 -22.21 -10.30 -10.78
C ASP A 184 -21.74 -10.51 -9.33
N SER A 185 -22.65 -10.96 -8.44
CA SER A 185 -22.33 -11.26 -7.04
C SER A 185 -21.47 -12.52 -6.89
N VAL A 186 -20.60 -12.50 -5.89
CA VAL A 186 -19.84 -13.67 -5.43
C VAL A 186 -20.79 -14.75 -4.89
N VAL A 187 -21.84 -14.32 -4.18
CA VAL A 187 -22.83 -15.24 -3.58
C VAL A 187 -23.66 -15.92 -4.65
N GLY A 188 -23.52 -17.24 -4.77
CA GLY A 188 -24.26 -18.06 -5.73
C GLY A 188 -23.65 -18.16 -7.13
N ALA A 189 -22.69 -17.29 -7.51
CA ALA A 189 -22.06 -17.33 -8.83
C ALA A 189 -20.59 -17.78 -8.83
N ALA A 190 -19.94 -17.83 -7.66
CA ALA A 190 -18.52 -18.19 -7.57
C ALA A 190 -18.32 -19.72 -7.67
N SER A 191 -17.37 -20.14 -8.50
CA SER A 191 -16.88 -21.52 -8.52
C SER A 191 -16.07 -21.83 -7.26
N VAL A 192 -15.89 -23.12 -6.95
CA VAL A 192 -15.07 -23.55 -5.79
C VAL A 192 -13.68 -22.92 -5.81
N GLY A 193 -13.00 -22.88 -6.96
CA GLY A 193 -11.68 -22.25 -7.09
C GLY A 193 -11.72 -20.75 -6.77
N GLN A 194 -12.77 -20.04 -7.17
CA GLN A 194 -12.95 -18.62 -6.89
C GLN A 194 -13.28 -18.37 -5.41
N ILE A 195 -14.04 -19.24 -4.76
CA ILE A 195 -14.29 -19.18 -3.31
C ILE A 195 -12.95 -19.34 -2.55
N VAL A 196 -12.10 -20.29 -2.95
CA VAL A 196 -10.77 -20.46 -2.36
C VAL A 196 -9.93 -19.20 -2.55
N LEU A 197 -9.90 -18.61 -3.74
CA LEU A 197 -9.21 -17.35 -3.99
C LEU A 197 -9.77 -16.25 -3.08
N ILE A 198 -11.06 -16.04 -3.02
CA ILE A 198 -11.69 -15.01 -2.19
C ILE A 198 -11.35 -15.24 -0.71
N SER A 199 -11.35 -16.47 -0.23
CA SER A 199 -10.94 -16.80 1.14
C SER A 199 -9.47 -16.46 1.40
N MET A 200 -8.60 -16.63 0.41
CA MET A 200 -7.18 -16.27 0.50
C MET A 200 -6.96 -14.75 0.50
N ALA A 201 -7.95 -13.94 0.11
CA ALA A 201 -7.85 -12.48 0.14
C ALA A 201 -7.52 -11.92 1.52
N GLY A 202 -7.96 -12.60 2.58
CA GLY A 202 -7.62 -12.25 3.95
C GLY A 202 -6.10 -12.28 4.20
N PHE A 203 -5.45 -13.38 3.88
CA PHE A 203 -4.00 -13.52 4.02
C PHE A 203 -3.24 -12.57 3.09
N ALA A 204 -3.68 -12.47 1.83
CA ALA A 204 -3.10 -11.57 0.84
C ALA A 204 -3.18 -10.08 1.24
N THR A 205 -4.08 -9.74 2.14
CA THR A 205 -4.24 -8.39 2.70
C THR A 205 -3.50 -8.24 4.02
N VAL A 206 -3.76 -9.13 4.98
CA VAL A 206 -3.25 -9.01 6.36
C VAL A 206 -1.73 -9.08 6.41
N ILE A 207 -1.12 -10.01 5.69
CA ILE A 207 0.34 -10.22 5.74
C ILE A 207 1.08 -8.95 5.28
N PRO A 208 0.90 -8.44 4.03
CA PRO A 208 1.68 -7.29 3.57
C PRO A 208 1.34 -6.00 4.31
N LEU A 209 0.08 -5.78 4.73
CA LEU A 209 -0.28 -4.57 5.49
C LEU A 209 0.28 -4.60 6.91
N THR A 210 0.32 -5.77 7.55
CA THR A 210 0.95 -5.92 8.87
C THR A 210 2.47 -5.70 8.77
N MET A 211 3.12 -6.25 7.74
CA MET A 211 4.54 -6.00 7.46
C MET A 211 4.82 -4.51 7.20
N PHE A 212 3.98 -3.85 6.38
CA PHE A 212 4.08 -2.43 6.13
C PHE A 212 3.92 -1.61 7.42
N SER A 213 2.90 -1.92 8.23
CA SER A 213 2.67 -1.27 9.53
C SER A 213 3.85 -1.43 10.48
N TYR A 214 4.42 -2.64 10.53
CA TYR A 214 5.60 -2.93 11.33
C TYR A 214 6.80 -2.09 10.89
N ALA A 215 7.02 -1.95 9.58
CA ALA A 215 8.08 -1.13 9.02
C ALA A 215 7.80 0.37 9.27
N ALA A 216 6.58 0.86 9.05
CA ALA A 216 6.20 2.26 9.23
C ALA A 216 6.42 2.75 10.68
N GLN A 217 6.29 1.86 11.67
CA GLN A 217 6.53 2.17 13.08
C GLN A 217 8.02 2.22 13.46
N ARG A 218 8.92 1.66 12.65
CA ARG A 218 10.34 1.45 13.01
C ARG A 218 11.33 2.12 12.08
N VAL A 219 10.92 2.40 10.86
CA VAL A 219 11.78 2.95 9.81
C VAL A 219 11.34 4.38 9.51
N PRO A 220 12.28 5.34 9.33
CA PRO A 220 11.95 6.68 8.87
C PRO A 220 11.11 6.66 7.58
N MET A 221 10.16 7.58 7.44
CA MET A 221 9.30 7.66 6.26
C MET A 221 10.10 7.90 4.98
N THR A 222 11.20 8.67 5.10
CA THR A 222 12.15 8.91 3.99
C THR A 222 12.92 7.65 3.55
N VAL A 223 12.99 6.61 4.38
CA VAL A 223 13.57 5.29 4.05
C VAL A 223 12.50 4.32 3.56
N LEU A 224 11.31 4.37 4.18
CA LEU A 224 10.18 3.51 3.82
C LEU A 224 9.63 3.83 2.42
N ALA A 225 9.53 5.12 2.08
CA ALA A 225 8.91 5.58 0.85
C ALA A 225 9.54 4.97 -0.43
N PRO A 226 10.86 4.96 -0.61
CA PRO A 226 11.47 4.41 -1.82
C PRO A 226 11.16 2.92 -2.04
N THR A 227 10.98 2.13 -0.97
CA THR A 227 10.65 0.72 -1.10
C THR A 227 9.29 0.47 -1.75
N GLN A 228 8.40 1.47 -1.72
CA GLN A 228 7.08 1.40 -2.34
C GLN A 228 7.13 1.41 -3.86
N TYR A 229 8.20 1.93 -4.48
CA TYR A 229 8.39 1.88 -5.94
C TYR A 229 8.60 0.46 -6.50
N VAL A 230 8.88 -0.52 -5.65
CA VAL A 230 8.96 -1.94 -6.05
C VAL A 230 7.62 -2.41 -6.63
N VAL A 231 6.49 -1.94 -6.09
CA VAL A 231 5.16 -2.35 -6.56
C VAL A 231 4.87 -1.90 -7.99
N PRO A 232 4.94 -0.59 -8.32
CA PRO A 232 4.73 -0.14 -9.69
C PRO A 232 5.81 -0.67 -10.66
N SER A 233 7.03 -0.95 -10.19
CA SER A 233 8.07 -1.60 -11.03
C SER A 233 7.67 -3.03 -11.42
N ILE A 234 7.16 -3.82 -10.48
CA ILE A 234 6.63 -5.16 -10.78
C ILE A 234 5.43 -5.06 -11.73
N ASN A 235 4.51 -4.12 -11.48
CA ASN A 235 3.34 -3.91 -12.34
C ASN A 235 3.74 -3.48 -13.76
N PHE A 236 4.77 -2.64 -13.90
CA PHE A 236 5.33 -2.28 -15.21
C PHE A 236 5.87 -3.52 -15.93
N LEU A 237 6.68 -4.34 -15.26
CA LEU A 237 7.23 -5.55 -15.85
C LEU A 237 6.13 -6.55 -16.24
N LEU A 238 5.10 -6.71 -15.42
CA LEU A 238 3.95 -7.56 -15.74
C LEU A 238 3.17 -7.02 -16.95
N GLY A 239 2.91 -5.71 -17.00
CA GLY A 239 2.25 -5.06 -18.14
C GLY A 239 3.02 -5.30 -19.45
N TRP A 240 4.32 -5.07 -19.41
CA TRP A 240 5.18 -5.22 -20.58
C TRP A 240 5.40 -6.69 -20.97
N LEU A 241 5.87 -7.54 -20.05
CA LEU A 241 6.31 -8.92 -20.36
C LEU A 241 5.16 -9.92 -20.43
N ALA A 242 4.16 -9.77 -19.55
CA ALA A 242 3.06 -10.74 -19.44
C ALA A 242 1.80 -10.32 -20.21
N TYR A 243 1.53 -9.01 -20.29
CA TYR A 243 0.30 -8.49 -20.92
C TYR A 243 0.57 -7.78 -22.26
N HIS A 244 1.82 -7.71 -22.69
CA HIS A 244 2.25 -7.10 -23.95
C HIS A 244 1.70 -5.68 -24.19
N GLU A 245 1.55 -4.89 -23.10
CA GLU A 245 1.07 -3.52 -23.19
C GLU A 245 2.06 -2.64 -23.97
N PRO A 246 1.59 -1.78 -24.89
CA PRO A 246 2.46 -0.92 -25.65
C PRO A 246 3.19 0.07 -24.74
N LEU A 247 4.51 0.14 -24.88
CA LEU A 247 5.35 1.11 -24.18
C LEU A 247 5.42 2.40 -24.96
N ASN A 248 5.04 3.51 -24.35
CA ASN A 248 5.34 4.83 -24.87
C ASN A 248 6.61 5.39 -24.22
N THR A 249 7.24 6.35 -24.89
CA THR A 249 8.51 6.96 -24.45
C THR A 249 8.41 7.57 -23.07
N SER A 250 7.30 8.23 -22.74
CA SER A 250 7.10 8.84 -21.41
C SER A 250 7.10 7.80 -20.28
N ARG A 251 6.51 6.62 -20.49
CA ARG A 251 6.54 5.51 -19.53
C ARG A 251 7.97 5.01 -19.32
N ILE A 252 8.71 4.76 -20.41
CA ILE A 252 10.08 4.28 -20.32
C ILE A 252 10.96 5.28 -19.57
N VAL A 253 10.91 6.57 -19.92
CA VAL A 253 11.68 7.63 -19.27
C VAL A 253 11.32 7.76 -17.80
N GLY A 254 10.02 7.82 -17.47
CA GLY A 254 9.56 7.94 -16.09
C GLY A 254 10.02 6.77 -15.21
N PHE A 255 9.89 5.53 -15.70
CA PHE A 255 10.36 4.35 -14.97
C PHE A 255 11.88 4.31 -14.83
N ALA A 256 12.63 4.65 -15.89
CA ALA A 256 14.09 4.71 -15.81
C ALA A 256 14.57 5.70 -14.75
N MET A 257 13.97 6.88 -14.66
CA MET A 257 14.30 7.87 -13.63
C MET A 257 14.02 7.35 -12.22
N ILE A 258 12.89 6.64 -12.01
CA ILE A 258 12.55 6.03 -10.73
C ILE A 258 13.55 4.94 -10.35
N TRP A 259 13.93 4.09 -11.30
CA TRP A 259 14.93 3.04 -11.03
C TRP A 259 16.30 3.62 -10.70
N ILE A 260 16.71 4.71 -11.35
CA ILE A 260 17.93 5.45 -10.98
C ILE A 260 17.81 5.99 -9.55
N ALA A 261 16.67 6.59 -9.20
CA ALA A 261 16.42 7.09 -7.84
C ALA A 261 16.48 5.96 -6.79
N LEU A 262 15.88 4.80 -7.08
CA LEU A 262 15.95 3.61 -6.21
C LEU A 262 17.37 3.08 -6.06
N ALA A 263 18.13 3.01 -7.16
CA ALA A 263 19.52 2.57 -7.13
C ALA A 263 20.38 3.50 -6.27
N LEU A 264 20.21 4.81 -6.37
CA LEU A 264 20.92 5.80 -5.55
C LEU A 264 20.62 5.63 -4.05
N ILE A 265 19.34 5.46 -3.68
CA ILE A 265 18.95 5.28 -2.27
C ILE A 265 19.43 3.92 -1.74
N THR A 266 19.33 2.89 -2.55
CA THR A 266 19.80 1.54 -2.17
C THR A 266 21.31 1.54 -1.96
N ALA A 267 22.08 2.13 -2.88
CA ALA A 267 23.52 2.27 -2.77
C ALA A 267 23.92 3.05 -1.50
N GLU A 268 23.24 4.18 -1.24
CA GLU A 268 23.49 4.94 0.00
C GLU A 268 23.20 4.12 1.26
N THR A 269 22.08 3.38 1.28
CA THR A 269 21.69 2.56 2.42
C THR A 269 22.71 1.46 2.69
N ILE A 270 23.22 0.83 1.63
CA ILE A 270 24.28 -0.20 1.74
C ILE A 270 25.59 0.42 2.26
N VAL A 271 26.03 1.52 1.68
CA VAL A 271 27.29 2.20 2.07
C VAL A 271 27.27 2.68 3.50
N ARG A 272 26.13 3.15 4.00
CA ARG A 272 25.95 3.60 5.38
C ARG A 272 25.57 2.49 6.37
N SER A 273 25.49 1.25 5.92
CA SER A 273 25.16 0.13 6.81
C SER A 273 26.36 -0.20 7.73
N PRO A 274 26.13 -0.49 9.02
CA PRO A 274 27.22 -0.90 9.95
C PRO A 274 28.01 -2.10 9.46
N ALA A 275 27.42 -2.98 8.68
CA ALA A 275 28.08 -4.14 8.09
C ALA A 275 29.11 -3.74 7.02
N PHE A 276 28.88 -2.64 6.29
CA PHE A 276 29.81 -2.13 5.29
C PHE A 276 30.95 -1.32 5.93
N GLU A 277 30.67 -0.55 7.00
CA GLU A 277 31.69 0.18 7.76
C GLU A 277 32.71 -0.77 8.39
N ARG A 278 32.27 -1.95 8.89
CA ARG A 278 33.17 -3.00 9.43
C ARG A 278 34.06 -3.65 8.38
N ARG A 279 33.76 -3.52 7.08
CA ARG A 279 34.55 -4.08 5.96
C ARG A 279 35.54 -3.08 5.35
N ARG A 280 35.55 -1.81 5.79
CA ARG A 280 36.56 -0.85 5.34
C ARG A 280 37.91 -1.21 5.95
N PRO A 281 38.96 -1.54 5.11
CA PRO A 281 40.31 -1.73 5.63
C PRO A 281 40.79 -0.38 6.15
N GLY A 282 40.96 -0.26 7.48
CA GLY A 282 41.45 0.95 8.14
C GLY A 282 40.61 1.50 9.28
N GLY A 283 39.50 0.86 9.66
CA GLY A 283 38.74 1.20 10.86
C GLY A 283 39.45 0.61 12.10
N THR A 284 40.30 1.37 12.76
CA THR A 284 40.76 1.05 14.11
C THR A 284 39.56 1.06 15.05
N PRO A 285 39.35 0.02 15.90
CA PRO A 285 38.39 0.10 16.97
C PRO A 285 38.85 1.13 17.99
N GLY A 286 38.13 2.25 18.14
CA GLY A 286 38.25 3.18 19.25
C GLY A 286 37.30 2.77 20.37
#